data_8cf6fafccea7480b44608f0f37489151
#
_entry.id   8cf6fafccea7480b44608f0f37489151
#
_cell.length_a   1.000
_cell.length_b   1.000
_cell.length_c   1.000
_cell.angle_alpha   90.00
_cell.angle_beta   90.00
_cell.angle_gamma   90.00
#
_symmetry.space_group_name_H-M   'P 1'
#
loop_
_entity.id
_entity.type
_entity.pdbx_description
1 polymer ?
#
loop_
_entity_poly.entity_id
_entity_poly.type
_entity_poly.pdbx_seq_one_letter_code
_entity_poly.pdbx_strand_id
1 'polypeptide(L)'
;IGRVPLLSHEQEITLGRQVQEYMQVERAELEIIELTGEKPSIEELSNKLNLSTSLIKKRLRAGQRAKERMVAANLRLVVSVAKKYTKRNMELLDLIQEGTIGLVRGVEKFDPARGYKFSTYAYWCISSKLSI
;
A
#
# COMPACT_ATOMS: atom_id res chain seq x y z
N ILE A 1 15.72 5.95 7.52
CA ILE A 1 14.65 5.25 8.26
C ILE A 1 14.31 5.97 9.56
N GLY A 2 15.31 6.30 10.36
CA GLY A 2 15.09 6.91 11.66
C GLY A 2 14.51 8.31 11.66
N ARG A 3 14.44 8.97 10.51
CA ARG A 3 14.01 10.38 10.40
C ARG A 3 12.62 10.57 9.82
N VAL A 4 12.00 9.50 9.35
CA VAL A 4 10.64 9.61 8.82
C VAL A 4 9.67 9.72 10.00
N PRO A 5 8.88 10.79 10.10
CA PRO A 5 7.97 10.95 11.22
C PRO A 5 6.85 9.93 11.18
N LEU A 6 6.39 9.55 12.37
CA LEU A 6 5.21 8.70 12.49
C LEU A 6 3.98 9.49 12.03
N LEU A 7 3.02 8.78 11.48
CA LEU A 7 1.77 9.37 11.03
C LEU A 7 0.76 9.41 12.16
N SER A 8 0.00 10.50 12.25
CA SER A 8 -1.16 10.54 13.12
C SER A 8 -2.28 9.69 12.53
N HIS A 9 -3.28 9.35 13.36
CA HIS A 9 -4.42 8.59 12.88
C HIS A 9 -5.17 9.34 11.77
N GLU A 10 -5.30 10.66 11.89
CA GLU A 10 -5.94 11.49 10.88
C GLU A 10 -5.18 11.44 9.55
N GLN A 11 -3.85 11.50 9.62
CA GLN A 11 -3.02 11.39 8.43
C GLN A 11 -3.17 10.02 7.78
N GLU A 12 -3.25 8.96 8.58
CA GLU A 12 -3.47 7.60 8.07
C GLU A 12 -4.80 7.49 7.34
N ILE A 13 -5.85 8.12 7.85
CA ILE A 13 -7.15 8.11 7.21
C ILE A 13 -7.10 8.83 5.86
N THR A 14 -6.48 10.01 5.83
CA THR A 14 -6.36 10.80 4.60
C THR A 14 -5.54 10.06 3.55
N LEU A 15 -4.37 9.57 3.95
CA LEU A 15 -3.48 8.85 3.03
C LEU A 15 -4.11 7.52 2.59
N GLY A 16 -4.76 6.82 3.51
CA GLY A 16 -5.44 5.55 3.19
C GLY A 16 -6.53 5.73 2.16
N ARG A 17 -7.27 6.83 2.24
CA ARG A 17 -8.29 7.16 1.25
C ARG A 17 -7.69 7.41 -0.13
N GLN A 18 -6.57 8.14 -0.16
CA GLN A 18 -5.86 8.40 -1.42
C GLN A 18 -5.33 7.11 -2.05
N VAL A 19 -4.84 6.19 -1.22
CA VAL A 19 -4.39 4.89 -1.71
C VAL A 19 -5.57 4.08 -2.26
N GLN A 20 -6.72 4.09 -1.59
CA GLN A 20 -7.90 3.39 -2.08
C GLN A 20 -8.34 3.90 -3.45
N GLU A 21 -8.33 5.22 -3.64
CA GLU A 21 -8.66 5.82 -4.93
C GLU A 21 -7.67 5.43 -6.02
N TYR A 22 -6.40 5.38 -5.68
CA TYR A 22 -5.35 4.89 -6.56
C TYR A 22 -5.58 3.41 -6.93
N MET A 23 -5.87 2.58 -5.95
CA MET A 23 -6.09 1.14 -6.18
C MET A 23 -7.32 0.88 -7.04
N GLN A 24 -8.32 1.75 -6.97
CA GLN A 24 -9.50 1.65 -7.83
C GLN A 24 -9.11 1.80 -9.30
N VAL A 25 -8.24 2.76 -9.61
CA VAL A 25 -7.73 2.96 -10.97
C VAL A 25 -6.87 1.78 -11.40
N GLU A 26 -6.01 1.29 -10.51
CA GLU A 26 -5.17 0.11 -10.78
C GLU A 26 -6.00 -1.13 -11.12
N ARG A 27 -7.08 -1.38 -10.38
CA ARG A 27 -7.95 -2.51 -10.64
C ARG A 27 -8.65 -2.38 -12.01
N ALA A 28 -9.09 -1.18 -12.36
CA ALA A 28 -9.71 -0.93 -13.66
C ALA A 28 -8.72 -1.20 -14.79
N GLU A 29 -7.47 -0.78 -14.62
CA GLU A 29 -6.41 -1.03 -15.59
C GLU A 29 -6.17 -2.52 -15.77
N LEU A 30 -6.05 -3.27 -14.67
CA LEU A 30 -5.84 -4.71 -14.72
C LEU A 30 -6.98 -5.45 -15.40
N GLU A 31 -8.22 -5.03 -15.16
CA GLU A 31 -9.39 -5.62 -15.82
C GLU A 31 -9.31 -5.44 -17.33
N ILE A 32 -8.91 -4.27 -17.80
CA ILE A 32 -8.77 -4.01 -19.23
C ILE A 32 -7.64 -4.85 -19.81
N ILE A 33 -6.51 -4.94 -19.12
CA ILE A 33 -5.37 -5.77 -19.56
C ILE A 33 -5.79 -7.24 -19.69
N GLU A 34 -6.55 -7.75 -18.74
CA GLU A 34 -7.02 -9.14 -18.79
C GLU A 34 -7.95 -9.39 -19.97
N LEU A 35 -8.78 -8.41 -20.33
CA LEU A 35 -9.73 -8.54 -21.42
C LEU A 35 -9.09 -8.34 -22.80
N THR A 36 -8.14 -7.41 -22.91
CA THR A 36 -7.61 -6.99 -24.22
C THR A 36 -6.16 -7.40 -24.45
N GLY A 37 -5.43 -7.75 -23.40
CA GLY A 37 -4.00 -8.03 -23.47
C GLY A 37 -3.14 -6.79 -23.60
N GLU A 38 -3.74 -5.60 -23.60
CA GLU A 38 -3.02 -4.34 -23.77
C GLU A 38 -3.34 -3.35 -22.68
N LYS A 39 -2.36 -2.50 -22.37
CA LYS A 39 -2.52 -1.44 -21.38
C LYS A 39 -3.47 -0.37 -21.92
N PRO A 40 -4.49 0.05 -21.16
CA PRO A 40 -5.45 1.05 -21.64
C PRO A 40 -4.84 2.44 -21.69
N SER A 41 -5.42 3.27 -22.56
CA SER A 41 -5.16 4.69 -22.56
C SER A 41 -5.88 5.34 -21.38
N ILE A 42 -5.50 6.58 -21.06
CA ILE A 42 -6.17 7.31 -20.00
C ILE A 42 -7.64 7.59 -20.34
N GLU A 43 -7.96 7.77 -21.63
CA GLU A 43 -9.31 7.95 -22.08
C GLU A 43 -10.17 6.70 -21.86
N GLU A 44 -9.60 5.53 -22.08
CA GLU A 44 -10.29 4.27 -21.82
C GLU A 44 -10.59 4.10 -20.33
N LEU A 45 -9.63 4.45 -19.47
CA LEU A 45 -9.84 4.45 -18.01
C LEU A 45 -10.91 5.45 -17.61
N SER A 46 -10.91 6.64 -18.21
CA SER A 46 -11.89 7.66 -17.96
C SER A 46 -13.31 7.15 -18.27
N ASN A 47 -13.47 6.49 -19.39
CA ASN A 47 -14.77 5.94 -19.79
C ASN A 47 -15.19 4.80 -18.86
N LYS A 48 -14.29 3.91 -18.51
CA LYS A 48 -14.60 2.77 -17.64
C LYS A 48 -15.01 3.21 -16.24
N LEU A 49 -14.30 4.18 -15.67
CA LEU A 49 -14.55 4.65 -14.31
C LEU A 49 -15.55 5.80 -14.22
N ASN A 50 -15.93 6.36 -15.36
CA ASN A 50 -16.79 7.54 -15.43
C ASN A 50 -16.20 8.72 -14.64
N LEU A 51 -14.90 8.93 -14.79
CA LEU A 51 -14.16 10.01 -14.16
C LEU A 51 -13.41 10.79 -15.24
N SER A 52 -13.16 12.08 -15.00
CA SER A 52 -12.38 12.87 -15.95
C SER A 52 -10.94 12.37 -16.00
N THR A 53 -10.27 12.56 -17.14
CA THR A 53 -8.86 12.19 -17.27
C THR A 53 -7.99 12.95 -16.28
N SER A 54 -8.33 14.22 -16.04
CA SER A 54 -7.64 15.06 -15.06
C SER A 54 -7.70 14.47 -13.64
N LEU A 55 -8.88 14.01 -13.25
CA LEU A 55 -9.08 13.38 -11.93
C LEU A 55 -8.31 12.08 -11.81
N ILE A 56 -8.30 11.26 -12.86
CA ILE A 56 -7.54 10.00 -12.86
C ILE A 56 -6.05 10.28 -12.67
N LYS A 57 -5.49 11.26 -13.41
CA LYS A 57 -4.09 11.64 -13.24
C LYS A 57 -3.79 12.10 -11.82
N LYS A 58 -4.68 12.88 -11.24
CA LYS A 58 -4.54 13.37 -9.86
C LYS A 58 -4.54 12.21 -8.87
N ARG A 59 -5.47 11.25 -9.01
CA ARG A 59 -5.56 10.08 -8.14
C ARG A 59 -4.32 9.19 -8.23
N LEU A 60 -3.77 9.02 -9.42
CA LEU A 60 -2.56 8.24 -9.61
C LEU A 60 -1.35 8.89 -8.92
N ARG A 61 -1.20 10.21 -9.05
CA ARG A 61 -0.08 10.91 -8.40
C ARG A 61 -0.23 10.95 -6.88
N ALA A 62 -1.41 11.34 -6.41
CA ALA A 62 -1.66 11.47 -4.97
C ALA A 62 -1.60 10.11 -4.28
N GLY A 63 -2.15 9.08 -4.90
CA GLY A 63 -2.16 7.74 -4.33
C GLY A 63 -0.78 7.13 -4.27
N GLN A 64 0.05 7.33 -5.29
CA GLN A 64 1.42 6.83 -5.29
C GLN A 64 2.24 7.48 -4.17
N ARG A 65 2.11 8.78 -3.99
CA ARG A 65 2.78 9.50 -2.90
C ARG A 65 2.30 9.05 -1.54
N ALA A 66 0.98 8.86 -1.40
CA ALA A 66 0.38 8.40 -0.15
C ALA A 66 0.89 7.01 0.22
N LYS A 67 0.94 6.12 -0.75
CA LYS A 67 1.44 4.75 -0.58
C LYS A 67 2.90 4.76 -0.12
N GLU A 68 3.75 5.51 -0.79
CA GLU A 68 5.16 5.63 -0.42
C GLU A 68 5.34 6.18 0.99
N ARG A 69 4.56 7.19 1.34
CA ARG A 69 4.63 7.80 2.66
C ARG A 69 4.18 6.86 3.77
N MET A 70 3.11 6.10 3.54
CA MET A 70 2.64 5.13 4.52
C MET A 70 3.63 4.00 4.72
N VAL A 71 4.26 3.53 3.64
CA VAL A 71 5.30 2.52 3.73
C VAL A 71 6.50 3.06 4.50
N ALA A 72 7.00 4.23 4.12
CA ALA A 72 8.18 4.82 4.76
C ALA A 72 7.99 5.05 6.25
N ALA A 73 6.81 5.54 6.66
CA ALA A 73 6.51 5.81 8.06
C ALA A 73 6.43 4.54 8.93
N ASN A 74 6.31 3.36 8.30
CA ASN A 74 6.13 2.09 9.02
C ASN A 74 7.29 1.12 8.83
N LEU A 75 8.40 1.56 8.23
CA LEU A 75 9.56 0.68 8.05
C LEU A 75 10.19 0.23 9.37
N ARG A 76 10.14 1.07 10.40
CA ARG A 76 10.61 0.68 11.74
C ARG A 76 9.80 -0.49 12.29
N LEU A 77 8.51 -0.50 12.00
CA LEU A 77 7.65 -1.60 12.42
C LEU A 77 8.08 -2.89 11.75
N VAL A 78 8.42 -2.85 10.46
CA VAL A 78 8.93 -4.02 9.73
C VAL A 78 10.17 -4.57 10.42
N VAL A 79 11.13 -3.70 10.72
CA VAL A 79 12.38 -4.12 11.39
C VAL A 79 12.09 -4.75 12.75
N SER A 80 11.22 -4.12 13.53
CA SER A 80 10.85 -4.59 14.85
C SER A 80 10.22 -5.99 14.80
N VAL A 81 9.32 -6.22 13.86
CA VAL A 81 8.67 -7.52 13.68
C VAL A 81 9.68 -8.55 13.13
N ALA A 82 10.48 -8.16 12.16
CA ALA A 82 11.47 -9.05 11.55
C ALA A 82 12.46 -9.62 12.57
N LYS A 83 12.85 -8.82 13.56
CA LYS A 83 13.76 -9.28 14.62
C LYS A 83 13.20 -10.44 15.43
N LYS A 84 11.89 -10.60 15.49
CA LYS A 84 11.25 -11.72 16.19
C LYS A 84 11.37 -13.05 15.44
N TYR A 85 11.73 -13.00 14.17
CA TYR A 85 11.78 -14.19 13.30
C TYR A 85 13.20 -14.61 12.94
N THR A 86 14.22 -13.96 13.47
CA THR A 86 15.63 -14.21 13.11
C THR A 86 16.14 -15.61 13.45
N LYS A 87 15.40 -16.36 14.26
CA LYS A 87 15.77 -17.73 14.64
C LYS A 87 15.41 -18.78 13.60
N ARG A 88 14.89 -18.39 12.45
CA ARG A 88 14.33 -19.31 11.44
C ARG A 88 15.18 -19.40 10.17
N ASN A 89 16.45 -19.60 10.26
CA ASN A 89 17.31 -19.84 9.09
C ASN A 89 17.26 -18.76 7.99
N MET A 90 16.69 -17.59 8.26
CA MET A 90 16.70 -16.46 7.34
C MET A 90 17.46 -15.30 7.95
N GLU A 91 18.24 -14.63 7.14
CA GLU A 91 18.95 -13.45 7.58
C GLU A 91 17.97 -12.29 7.83
N LEU A 92 18.33 -11.41 8.76
CA LEU A 92 17.49 -10.28 9.12
C LEU A 92 17.14 -9.42 7.90
N LEU A 93 18.10 -9.19 7.00
CA LEU A 93 17.86 -8.36 5.82
C LEU A 93 16.80 -8.99 4.92
N ASP A 94 16.83 -10.31 4.73
CA ASP A 94 15.83 -11.02 3.93
C ASP A 94 14.45 -10.95 4.58
N LEU A 95 14.41 -11.05 5.91
CA LEU A 95 13.15 -10.90 6.66
C LEU A 95 12.58 -9.50 6.51
N ILE A 96 13.43 -8.48 6.53
CA ILE A 96 13.00 -7.09 6.34
C ILE A 96 12.40 -6.92 4.94
N GLN A 97 13.03 -7.49 3.92
CA GLN A 97 12.52 -7.42 2.54
C GLN A 97 11.16 -8.10 2.42
N GLU A 98 11.03 -9.31 2.96
CA GLU A 98 9.76 -10.03 2.95
C GLU A 98 8.68 -9.30 3.75
N GLY A 99 9.03 -8.79 4.92
CA GLY A 99 8.12 -8.02 5.75
C GLY A 99 7.65 -6.74 5.09
N THR A 100 8.54 -6.10 4.32
CA THR A 100 8.21 -4.90 3.55
C THR A 100 7.17 -5.21 2.46
N ILE A 101 7.28 -6.37 1.82
CA ILE A 101 6.26 -6.80 0.85
C ILE A 101 4.90 -6.93 1.54
N GLY A 102 4.87 -7.52 2.73
CA GLY A 102 3.65 -7.61 3.52
C GLY A 102 3.10 -6.26 3.90
N LEU A 103 3.96 -5.32 4.27
CA LEU A 103 3.57 -3.94 4.59
C LEU A 103 2.94 -3.25 3.38
N VAL A 104 3.56 -3.36 2.22
CA VAL A 104 3.04 -2.75 0.99
C VAL A 104 1.63 -3.27 0.68
N ARG A 105 1.42 -4.58 0.79
CA ARG A 105 0.10 -5.16 0.60
C ARG A 105 -0.90 -4.63 1.62
N GLY A 106 -0.46 -4.46 2.87
CA GLY A 106 -1.30 -3.88 3.91
C GLY A 106 -1.72 -2.46 3.59
N VAL A 107 -0.80 -1.65 3.08
CA VAL A 107 -1.12 -0.28 2.66
C VAL A 107 -2.17 -0.29 1.54
N GLU A 108 -2.01 -1.17 0.57
CA GLU A 108 -2.93 -1.28 -0.56
C GLU A 108 -4.33 -1.73 -0.15
N LYS A 109 -4.44 -2.52 0.90
CA LYS A 109 -5.71 -3.09 1.35
C LYS A 109 -6.34 -2.39 2.55
N PHE A 110 -5.62 -1.43 3.13
CA PHE A 110 -6.11 -0.74 4.32
C PHE A 110 -7.40 0.01 4.03
N ASP A 111 -8.40 -0.21 4.87
CA ASP A 111 -9.68 0.50 4.80
C ASP A 111 -9.81 1.44 6.00
N PRO A 112 -9.56 2.75 5.81
CA PRO A 112 -9.62 3.70 6.91
C PRO A 112 -11.02 3.83 7.54
N ALA A 113 -12.07 3.39 6.85
CA ALA A 113 -13.42 3.45 7.36
C ALA A 113 -13.70 2.41 8.45
N ARG A 114 -12.81 1.43 8.64
CA ARG A 114 -13.05 0.36 9.62
C ARG A 114 -12.70 0.74 11.06
N GLY A 115 -12.11 1.91 11.28
CA GLY A 115 -11.95 2.47 12.62
C GLY A 115 -10.73 2.00 13.42
N TYR A 116 -9.93 1.07 12.93
CA TYR A 116 -8.70 0.67 13.61
C TYR A 116 -7.50 1.43 13.03
N LYS A 117 -6.43 1.51 13.83
CA LYS A 117 -5.20 2.17 13.41
C LYS A 117 -4.47 1.35 12.36
N PHE A 118 -3.82 2.03 11.41
CA PHE A 118 -3.04 1.35 10.40
C PHE A 118 -1.93 0.48 11.00
N SER A 119 -1.26 0.96 12.05
CA SER A 119 -0.17 0.19 12.67
C SER A 119 -0.61 -1.18 13.16
N THR A 120 -1.84 -1.29 13.67
CA THR A 120 -2.40 -2.57 14.11
C THR A 120 -2.58 -3.53 12.93
N TYR A 121 -3.13 -3.01 11.85
CA TYR A 121 -3.32 -3.80 10.63
C TYR A 121 -1.99 -4.17 9.98
N ALA A 122 -1.05 -3.21 9.94
CA ALA A 122 0.27 -3.43 9.36
C ALA A 122 1.04 -4.52 10.10
N TYR A 123 0.96 -4.54 11.43
CA TYR A 123 1.58 -5.59 12.23
C TYR A 123 1.10 -6.98 11.78
N TRP A 124 -0.21 -7.13 11.58
CA TRP A 124 -0.79 -8.38 11.09
C TRP A 124 -0.28 -8.76 9.71
N CYS A 125 -0.21 -7.79 8.80
CA CYS A 125 0.22 -8.04 7.42
C CYS A 125 1.69 -8.45 7.36
N ILE A 126 2.55 -7.80 8.14
CA ILE A 126 3.98 -8.12 8.21
C ILE A 126 4.17 -9.49 8.85
N SER A 127 3.52 -9.74 9.99
CA SER A 127 3.63 -11.01 10.71
C SER A 127 3.14 -12.18 9.88
N SER A 128 2.02 -12.00 9.19
CA SER A 128 1.45 -13.01 8.32
C SER A 128 2.42 -13.39 7.20
N LYS A 129 3.08 -12.40 6.61
CA LYS A 129 4.06 -12.64 5.55
C LYS A 129 5.29 -13.39 6.07
N LEU A 130 5.75 -13.07 7.26
CA LEU A 130 6.94 -13.67 7.85
C LEU A 130 6.69 -15.05 8.47
N SER A 131 5.44 -15.40 8.73
CA SER A 131 5.08 -16.68 9.33
C SER A 131 5.03 -17.85 8.35
N ILE A 132 5.13 -17.55 7.06
CA ILE A 132 5.05 -18.59 6.01
C ILE A 132 6.41 -19.31 5.79
#